data_0efd33e232dbb21260edeaba834f6e8d
#
_entry.id   0efd33e232dbb21260edeaba834f6e8d
#
_cell.length_a   1.000
_cell.length_b   1.000
_cell.length_c   1.000
_cell.angle_alpha   90.00
_cell.angle_beta   90.00
_cell.angle_gamma   90.00
#
_symmetry.space_group_name_H-M   'P 1'
#
loop_
_entity.id
_entity.type
_entity.pdbx_description
1 polymer ?
#
loop_
_entity_poly.entity_id
_entity_poly.type
_entity_poly.pdbx_seq_one_letter_code
_entity_poly.pdbx_strand_id
1 'polypeptide(L)'
;MSEKQDGRRRRAKSGRLRMKQLGAVRLCVHRTPRHIYAQVISAEGDKVLASASTLDGSLRAGKTGNADAAASVGRLIAERAKAAGVTRVAFDRGGFRYHGRVKALADAAREGGLEF
;
A
#
# COMPACT_ATOMS: atom_id res chain seq x y z
N MET A 1 -23.34 -4.03 7.97
CA MET A 1 -22.05 -3.31 7.91
C MET A 1 -22.28 -1.85 8.27
N SER A 2 -21.28 -1.22 8.85
CA SER A 2 -21.39 0.18 9.27
C SER A 2 -21.29 1.13 8.06
N GLU A 3 -21.90 2.32 8.16
CA GLU A 3 -21.79 3.38 7.17
C GLU A 3 -20.32 3.73 6.86
N LYS A 4 -19.47 3.66 7.88
CA LYS A 4 -18.04 3.92 7.78
C LYS A 4 -17.34 2.95 6.81
N GLN A 5 -17.67 1.68 6.88
CA GLN A 5 -17.13 0.65 5.98
C GLN A 5 -17.67 0.82 4.56
N ASP A 6 -18.95 1.14 4.42
CA ASP A 6 -19.57 1.35 3.10
C ASP A 6 -18.99 2.58 2.42
N GLY A 7 -18.76 3.66 3.16
CA GLY A 7 -18.11 4.87 2.66
C GLY A 7 -16.68 4.60 2.19
N ARG A 8 -15.90 3.84 2.97
CA ARG A 8 -14.53 3.45 2.59
C ARG A 8 -14.50 2.62 1.30
N ARG A 9 -15.40 1.65 1.19
CA ARG A 9 -15.49 0.80 -0.01
C ARG A 9 -15.83 1.59 -1.26
N ARG A 10 -16.73 2.56 -1.16
CA ARG A 10 -17.08 3.43 -2.28
C ARG A 10 -15.89 4.28 -2.73
N ARG A 11 -15.14 4.85 -1.78
CA ARG A 11 -13.93 5.63 -2.10
C ARG A 11 -12.87 4.78 -2.77
N ALA A 12 -12.64 3.56 -2.25
CA ALA A 12 -11.68 2.63 -2.83
C ALA A 12 -12.07 2.22 -4.24
N LYS A 13 -13.33 1.89 -4.46
CA LYS A 13 -13.85 1.47 -5.78
C LYS A 13 -13.67 2.59 -6.81
N SER A 14 -14.03 3.82 -6.46
CA SER A 14 -13.91 4.97 -7.36
C SER A 14 -12.45 5.20 -7.76
N GLY A 15 -11.52 5.16 -6.81
CA GLY A 15 -10.10 5.32 -7.09
C GLY A 15 -9.54 4.20 -7.98
N ARG A 16 -9.95 2.95 -7.72
CA ARG A 16 -9.50 1.79 -8.49
C ARG A 16 -9.99 1.84 -9.94
N LEU A 17 -11.23 2.23 -10.15
CA LEU A 17 -11.76 2.39 -11.51
C LEU A 17 -10.96 3.41 -12.30
N ARG A 18 -10.63 4.55 -11.70
CA ARG A 18 -9.83 5.58 -12.34
C ARG A 18 -8.43 5.08 -12.69
N MET A 19 -7.76 4.40 -11.76
CA MET A 19 -6.42 3.85 -11.97
C MET A 19 -6.42 2.80 -13.08
N LYS A 20 -7.44 1.96 -13.13
CA LYS A 20 -7.60 0.96 -14.18
C LYS A 20 -7.77 1.62 -15.55
N GLN A 21 -8.57 2.69 -15.64
CA GLN A 21 -8.75 3.46 -16.88
C GLN A 21 -7.43 4.06 -17.38
N LEU A 22 -6.55 4.46 -16.44
CA LEU A 22 -5.25 5.03 -16.77
C LEU A 22 -4.19 3.97 -17.07
N GLY A 23 -4.50 2.67 -16.86
CA GLY A 23 -3.55 1.58 -17.07
C GLY A 23 -2.39 1.59 -16.09
N ALA A 24 -2.61 2.07 -14.87
CA ALA A 24 -1.55 2.25 -13.89
C ALA A 24 -1.28 1.00 -13.06
N VAL A 25 0.00 0.70 -12.81
CA VAL A 25 0.41 -0.24 -11.77
C VAL A 25 0.11 0.41 -10.42
N ARG A 26 -0.51 -0.32 -9.51
CA ARG A 26 -1.01 0.22 -8.25
C ARG A 26 -0.17 -0.23 -7.05
N LEU A 27 0.14 0.70 -6.17
CA LEU A 27 0.59 0.38 -4.81
C LEU A 27 -0.64 0.43 -3.91
N CYS A 28 -1.13 -0.74 -3.52
CA CYS A 28 -2.33 -0.90 -2.71
C CYS A 28 -1.97 -1.09 -1.25
N VAL A 29 -2.66 -0.36 -0.36
CA VAL A 29 -2.45 -0.44 1.08
C VAL A 29 -3.73 -0.92 1.75
N HIS A 30 -3.57 -1.86 2.68
CA HIS A 30 -4.65 -2.31 3.56
C HIS A 30 -4.14 -2.28 5.00
N ARG A 31 -4.94 -1.77 5.91
CA ARG A 31 -4.57 -1.71 7.33
C ARG A 31 -5.63 -2.33 8.22
N THR A 32 -5.16 -2.99 9.28
CA THR A 32 -5.97 -3.43 10.40
C THR A 32 -5.42 -2.76 11.66
N PRO A 33 -6.09 -2.86 12.84
CA PRO A 33 -5.54 -2.27 14.06
C PRO A 33 -4.12 -2.73 14.41
N ARG A 34 -3.76 -3.98 14.08
CA ARG A 34 -2.46 -4.56 14.45
C ARG A 34 -1.44 -4.59 13.33
N HIS A 35 -1.87 -4.58 12.09
CA HIS A 35 -1.00 -4.81 10.94
C HIS A 35 -1.29 -3.85 9.79
N ILE A 36 -0.30 -3.71 8.91
CA ILE A 36 -0.47 -2.99 7.66
C ILE A 36 0.16 -3.79 6.53
N TYR A 37 -0.46 -3.74 5.37
CA TYR A 37 -0.10 -4.54 4.20
C TYR A 37 0.08 -3.62 3.00
N ALA A 38 1.07 -3.93 2.16
CA ALA A 38 1.28 -3.24 0.89
C ALA A 38 1.46 -4.25 -0.23
N GLN A 39 0.82 -4.01 -1.37
CA GLN A 39 0.94 -4.84 -2.55
C GLN A 39 1.11 -3.95 -3.78
N VAL A 40 2.02 -4.34 -4.66
CA VAL A 40 2.14 -3.73 -5.98
C VAL A 40 1.42 -4.64 -6.96
N ILE A 41 0.36 -4.14 -7.58
CA ILE A 41 -0.55 -4.90 -8.43
C ILE A 41 -0.41 -4.41 -9.87
N SER A 42 -0.38 -5.37 -10.82
CA SER A 42 -0.27 -5.07 -12.24
C SER A 42 -1.39 -4.15 -12.75
N ALA A 43 -1.16 -3.49 -13.88
CA ALA A 43 -2.12 -2.57 -14.47
C ALA A 43 -3.48 -3.24 -14.76
N GLU A 44 -3.48 -4.51 -15.12
CA GLU A 44 -4.71 -5.30 -15.35
C GLU A 44 -5.39 -5.72 -14.04
N GLY A 45 -4.68 -5.66 -12.92
CA GLY A 45 -5.21 -6.04 -11.62
C GLY A 45 -5.23 -7.53 -11.33
N ASP A 46 -4.60 -8.34 -12.17
CA ASP A 46 -4.63 -9.81 -12.08
C ASP A 46 -3.38 -10.42 -11.43
N LYS A 47 -2.31 -9.65 -11.24
CA LYS A 47 -1.06 -10.15 -10.67
C LYS A 47 -0.54 -9.26 -9.57
N VAL A 48 -0.05 -9.86 -8.49
CA VAL A 48 0.70 -9.18 -7.43
C VAL A 48 2.18 -9.25 -7.82
N LEU A 49 2.78 -8.11 -8.12
CA LEU A 49 4.17 -8.03 -8.56
C LEU A 49 5.16 -8.00 -7.39
N ALA A 50 4.74 -7.43 -6.27
CA ALA A 50 5.51 -7.38 -5.03
C ALA A 50 4.55 -7.22 -3.85
N SER A 51 4.95 -7.70 -2.68
CA SER A 51 4.16 -7.54 -1.47
C SER A 51 5.06 -7.39 -0.26
N ALA A 52 4.58 -6.70 0.76
CA ALA A 52 5.23 -6.56 2.05
C ALA A 52 4.18 -6.29 3.12
N SER A 53 4.44 -6.70 4.34
CA SER A 53 3.54 -6.44 5.45
C SER A 53 4.28 -6.51 6.78
N THR A 54 3.63 -6.06 7.85
CA THR A 54 4.15 -6.22 9.20
C THR A 54 4.15 -7.68 9.67
N LEU A 55 3.52 -8.59 8.92
CA LEU A 55 3.62 -10.04 9.15
C LEU A 55 4.91 -10.64 8.59
N ASP A 56 5.65 -9.89 7.79
CA ASP A 56 6.93 -10.33 7.24
C ASP A 56 7.89 -10.65 8.38
N GLY A 57 8.62 -11.78 8.26
CA GLY A 57 9.50 -12.25 9.32
C GLY A 57 10.53 -11.22 9.78
N SER A 58 11.01 -10.37 8.87
CA SER A 58 11.95 -9.30 9.19
C SER A 58 11.33 -8.14 9.99
N LEU A 59 10.00 -8.01 10.01
CA LEU A 59 9.28 -6.89 10.64
C LEU A 59 8.43 -7.30 11.84
N ARG A 60 8.24 -8.60 12.08
CA ARG A 60 7.37 -9.10 13.14
C ARG A 60 7.91 -8.92 14.56
N ALA A 61 9.19 -8.67 14.71
CA ALA A 61 9.89 -8.65 15.99
C ALA A 61 9.72 -7.34 16.76
N GLY A 62 8.58 -6.71 16.72
CA GLY A 62 8.32 -5.46 17.44
C GLY A 62 6.87 -5.07 17.35
N LYS A 63 6.57 -3.83 17.64
CA LYS A 63 5.23 -3.29 17.49
C LYS A 63 4.89 -3.20 16.01
N THR A 64 3.77 -3.78 15.61
CA THR A 64 3.35 -3.86 14.21
C THR A 64 2.23 -2.89 13.86
N GLY A 65 1.61 -2.26 14.84
CA GLY A 65 0.44 -1.38 14.66
C GLY A 65 0.73 0.11 14.73
N ASN A 66 1.98 0.55 14.55
CA ASN A 66 2.35 1.96 14.64
C ASN A 66 2.94 2.51 13.34
N ALA A 67 3.21 3.82 13.31
CA ALA A 67 3.76 4.50 12.13
C ALA A 67 5.17 4.02 11.77
N ASP A 68 6.01 3.69 12.74
CA ASP A 68 7.36 3.19 12.49
C ASP A 68 7.33 1.84 11.77
N ALA A 69 6.43 0.95 12.18
CA ALA A 69 6.21 -0.33 11.50
C ALA A 69 5.72 -0.12 10.06
N ALA A 70 4.81 0.82 9.86
CA ALA A 70 4.31 1.17 8.53
C ALA A 70 5.43 1.73 7.63
N ALA A 71 6.29 2.57 8.18
CA ALA A 71 7.46 3.10 7.44
C ALA A 71 8.40 1.96 7.03
N SER A 72 8.60 0.97 7.89
CA SER A 72 9.41 -0.21 7.55
C SER A 72 8.80 -1.00 6.40
N VAL A 73 7.48 -1.16 6.39
CA VAL A 73 6.76 -1.79 5.27
C VAL A 73 6.93 -0.98 3.99
N GLY A 74 6.86 0.34 4.09
CA GLY A 74 7.08 1.23 2.93
C GLY A 74 8.46 1.05 2.31
N ARG A 75 9.50 1.01 3.11
CA ARG A 75 10.87 0.75 2.64
C ARG A 75 10.99 -0.62 1.99
N LEU A 76 10.40 -1.63 2.61
CA LEU A 76 10.46 -3.01 2.10
C LEU A 76 9.72 -3.17 0.78
N ILE A 77 8.52 -2.59 0.66
CA ILE A 77 7.76 -2.66 -0.60
C ILE A 77 8.47 -1.91 -1.73
N ALA A 78 9.12 -0.78 -1.44
CA ALA A 78 9.90 -0.06 -2.43
C ALA A 78 11.07 -0.91 -2.94
N GLU A 79 11.79 -1.56 -2.05
CA GLU A 79 12.89 -2.45 -2.41
C GLU A 79 12.40 -3.62 -3.28
N ARG A 80 11.34 -4.27 -2.88
CA ARG A 80 10.78 -5.42 -3.61
C ARG A 80 10.19 -5.01 -4.96
N ALA A 81 9.54 -3.85 -5.04
CA ALA A 81 9.01 -3.34 -6.30
C ALA A 81 10.13 -3.03 -7.29
N LYS A 82 11.19 -2.38 -6.84
CA LYS A 82 12.35 -2.09 -7.70
C LYS A 82 13.02 -3.37 -8.17
N ALA A 83 13.13 -4.38 -7.32
CA ALA A 83 13.66 -5.70 -7.71
C ALA A 83 12.80 -6.37 -8.78
N ALA A 84 11.49 -6.08 -8.80
CA ALA A 84 10.56 -6.57 -9.82
C ALA A 84 10.50 -5.66 -11.07
N GLY A 85 11.34 -4.62 -11.13
CA GLY A 85 11.39 -3.70 -12.26
C GLY A 85 10.34 -2.59 -12.23
N VAL A 86 9.68 -2.36 -11.10
CA VAL A 86 8.64 -1.35 -10.95
C VAL A 86 9.20 -0.15 -10.18
N THR A 87 9.11 1.05 -10.80
CA THR A 87 9.56 2.29 -10.15
C THR A 87 8.43 3.31 -10.04
N ARG A 88 7.44 3.26 -10.94
CA ARG A 88 6.31 4.20 -10.94
C ARG A 88 5.01 3.47 -10.64
N VAL A 89 4.25 3.99 -9.70
CA VAL A 89 2.97 3.40 -9.27
C VAL A 89 1.93 4.49 -9.04
N ALA A 90 0.65 4.09 -9.07
CA ALA A 90 -0.44 4.92 -8.59
C ALA A 90 -0.76 4.46 -7.16
N PHE A 91 -0.86 5.38 -6.23
CA PHE A 91 -1.10 5.03 -4.82
C PHE A 91 -2.60 4.78 -4.58
N ASP A 92 -2.93 3.52 -4.24
CA ASP A 92 -4.28 3.11 -3.86
C ASP A 92 -4.32 2.86 -2.35
N ARG A 93 -4.79 3.85 -1.61
CA ARG A 93 -4.88 3.76 -0.15
C ARG A 93 -6.10 2.95 0.34
N GLY A 94 -6.84 2.29 -0.56
CA GLY A 94 -7.97 1.43 -0.19
C GLY A 94 -9.13 2.17 0.47
N GLY A 95 -9.29 3.46 0.22
CA GLY A 95 -10.30 4.30 0.87
C GLY A 95 -9.94 4.74 2.28
N PHE A 96 -8.79 4.34 2.81
CA PHE A 96 -8.27 4.82 4.10
C PHE A 96 -7.79 6.27 3.97
N ARG A 97 -7.81 7.02 5.07
CA ARG A 97 -7.30 8.39 5.08
C ARG A 97 -5.77 8.40 4.88
N TYR A 98 -5.29 9.38 4.14
CA TYR A 98 -3.85 9.63 3.98
C TYR A 98 -3.32 10.30 5.24
N HIS A 99 -3.18 9.50 6.30
CA HIS A 99 -2.80 9.96 7.63
C HIS A 99 -2.16 8.83 8.42
N GLY A 100 -1.36 9.15 9.42
CA GLY A 100 -0.77 8.19 10.33
C GLY A 100 0.03 7.11 9.61
N ARG A 101 -0.35 5.84 9.81
CA ARG A 101 0.35 4.69 9.24
C ARG A 101 0.37 4.70 7.71
N VAL A 102 -0.74 5.06 7.09
CA VAL A 102 -0.83 5.10 5.62
C VAL A 102 0.15 6.14 5.05
N LYS A 103 0.18 7.32 5.65
CA LYS A 103 1.12 8.37 5.26
C LYS A 103 2.58 7.95 5.50
N ALA A 104 2.87 7.34 6.65
CA ALA A 104 4.22 6.88 6.98
C ALA A 104 4.73 5.85 5.98
N LEU A 105 3.88 4.91 5.57
CA LEU A 105 4.20 3.91 4.55
C LEU A 105 4.49 4.59 3.20
N ALA A 106 3.62 5.49 2.78
CA ALA A 106 3.77 6.19 1.50
C ALA A 106 5.04 7.03 1.45
N ASP A 107 5.32 7.80 2.50
CA ASP A 107 6.52 8.62 2.58
C ASP A 107 7.78 7.76 2.52
N ALA A 108 7.81 6.65 3.25
CA ALA A 108 8.94 5.72 3.25
C ALA A 108 9.13 5.05 1.88
N ALA A 109 8.06 4.70 1.20
CA ALA A 109 8.12 4.11 -0.14
C ALA A 109 8.69 5.11 -1.15
N ARG A 110 8.31 6.39 -1.06
CA ARG A 110 8.88 7.44 -1.89
C ARG A 110 10.38 7.64 -1.62
N GLU A 111 10.79 7.67 -0.36
CA GLU A 111 12.20 7.73 0.04
C GLU A 111 12.98 6.53 -0.50
N GLY A 112 12.34 5.38 -0.57
CA GLY A 112 12.93 4.15 -1.12
C GLY A 112 13.04 4.13 -2.65
N GLY A 113 12.52 5.15 -3.32
CA GLY A 113 12.66 5.31 -4.76
C GLY A 113 11.43 5.06 -5.61
N LEU A 114 10.28 4.77 -5.02
CA LEU A 114 9.03 4.68 -5.78
C LEU A 114 8.52 6.08 -6.13
N GLU A 115 8.01 6.22 -7.33
CA GLU A 115 7.45 7.46 -7.84
C GLU A 115 5.92 7.40 -7.87
N PHE A 116 5.31 8.28 -7.12
CA PHE A 116 3.85 8.47 -7.14
C PHE A 116 3.45 9.77 -6.49
#